data_63e3c7617061e579b65442738cc5b529
#
_entry.id   63e3c7617061e579b65442738cc5b529
#
_cell.length_a   1.000
_cell.length_b   1.000
_cell.length_c   1.000
_cell.angle_alpha   90.00
_cell.angle_beta   90.00
_cell.angle_gamma   90.00
#
_symmetry.space_group_name_H-M   'P 1'
#
loop_
_entity.id
_entity.type
_entity.pdbx_description
1 polymer ?
#
loop_
_entity_poly.entity_id
_entity_poly.type
_entity_poly.pdbx_seq_one_letter_code
_entity_poly.pdbx_strand_id
1 'polypeptide(L)'
;MPEALEFIAHPTNSAVATVVLRGHITGGPQAVEFSTHLNKLVAGKVKHVVADLSAITLINSSGLGMLVGGLTTMRKAGGTMRFAAIPANVMNLLEITRLNTVFDISDSTESALKKIL
;
A
#
# COMPACT_ATOMS: atom_id res chain seq x y z
N MET A 1 -15.03 -13.14 9.03
CA MET A 1 -14.15 -12.00 9.40
C MET A 1 -13.85 -11.21 8.14
N PRO A 2 -13.97 -9.87 8.20
CA PRO A 2 -13.54 -9.08 7.07
C PRO A 2 -12.02 -9.26 6.88
N GLU A 3 -11.59 -9.35 5.65
CA GLU A 3 -10.18 -9.43 5.34
C GLU A 3 -9.51 -8.09 5.62
N ALA A 4 -8.30 -8.13 6.20
CA ALA A 4 -7.51 -6.92 6.44
C ALA A 4 -6.96 -6.31 5.14
N LEU A 5 -6.84 -7.12 4.09
CA LEU A 5 -6.29 -6.74 2.79
C LEU A 5 -7.29 -7.11 1.69
N GLU A 6 -7.53 -6.16 0.79
CA GLU A 6 -8.35 -6.39 -0.40
C GLU A 6 -7.61 -5.85 -1.62
N PHE A 7 -7.41 -6.66 -2.65
CA PHE A 7 -6.72 -6.28 -3.88
C PHE A 7 -7.73 -6.10 -5.01
N ILE A 8 -7.72 -4.93 -5.63
CA ILE A 8 -8.69 -4.53 -6.65
C ILE A 8 -7.94 -4.16 -7.93
N ALA A 9 -8.20 -4.91 -9.01
CA ALA A 9 -7.63 -4.61 -10.31
C ALA A 9 -8.31 -3.37 -10.90
N HIS A 10 -7.53 -2.50 -11.57
CA HIS A 10 -8.11 -1.37 -12.27
C HIS A 10 -8.93 -1.88 -13.48
N PRO A 11 -10.15 -1.37 -13.67
CA PRO A 11 -11.06 -1.93 -14.69
C PRO A 11 -10.60 -1.75 -16.14
N THR A 12 -9.78 -0.74 -16.43
CA THR A 12 -9.35 -0.44 -17.80
C THR A 12 -7.85 -0.41 -17.99
N ASN A 13 -7.07 -0.54 -16.92
CA ASN A 13 -5.60 -0.54 -17.00
C ASN A 13 -5.03 -1.71 -16.20
N SER A 14 -4.61 -2.75 -16.89
CA SER A 14 -4.11 -3.97 -16.27
C SER A 14 -2.75 -3.79 -15.57
N ALA A 15 -2.07 -2.66 -15.80
CA ALA A 15 -0.80 -2.37 -15.13
C ALA A 15 -1.01 -1.72 -13.74
N VAL A 16 -2.24 -1.47 -13.34
CA VAL A 16 -2.58 -0.75 -12.10
C VAL A 16 -3.47 -1.62 -11.21
N ALA A 17 -3.18 -1.62 -9.91
CA ALA A 17 -4.03 -2.27 -8.91
C ALA A 17 -4.07 -1.41 -7.65
N THR A 18 -5.16 -1.53 -6.89
CA THR A 18 -5.33 -0.89 -5.59
C THR A 18 -5.37 -1.97 -4.52
N VAL A 19 -4.69 -1.76 -3.41
CA VAL A 19 -4.85 -2.58 -2.21
C VAL A 19 -5.47 -1.72 -1.11
N VAL A 20 -6.56 -2.22 -0.53
CA VAL A 20 -7.21 -1.57 0.61
C VAL A 20 -6.79 -2.32 1.88
N LEU A 21 -6.23 -1.58 2.83
CA LEU A 21 -5.82 -2.13 4.12
C LEU A 21 -6.81 -1.66 5.18
N ARG A 22 -7.29 -2.59 6.03
CA ARG A 22 -8.33 -2.31 7.02
C ARG A 22 -7.91 -2.76 8.41
N GLY A 23 -8.37 -2.01 9.41
CA GLY A 23 -8.25 -2.39 10.82
C GLY A 23 -6.83 -2.28 11.35
N HIS A 24 -6.41 -3.27 12.10
CA HIS A 24 -5.08 -3.30 12.74
C HIS A 24 -4.05 -3.89 11.80
N ILE A 25 -3.04 -3.11 11.46
CA ILE A 25 -1.95 -3.56 10.60
C ILE A 25 -0.72 -3.77 11.50
N THR A 26 -0.47 -5.02 11.82
CA THR A 26 0.52 -5.42 12.83
C THR A 26 1.65 -6.31 12.28
N GLY A 27 1.65 -6.56 10.97
CA GLY A 27 2.66 -7.42 10.34
C GLY A 27 2.36 -8.90 10.53
N GLY A 28 3.40 -9.72 10.76
CA GLY A 28 3.22 -11.17 10.92
C GLY A 28 2.61 -11.83 9.68
N PRO A 29 1.53 -12.63 9.85
CA PRO A 29 0.86 -13.27 8.72
C PRO A 29 0.36 -12.30 7.66
N GLN A 30 -0.05 -11.09 8.05
CA GLN A 30 -0.46 -10.04 7.11
C GLN A 30 0.69 -9.66 6.18
N ALA A 31 1.91 -9.57 6.70
CA ALA A 31 3.09 -9.21 5.90
C ALA A 31 3.38 -10.28 4.84
N VAL A 32 3.24 -11.55 5.19
CA VAL A 32 3.40 -12.67 4.25
C VAL A 32 2.33 -12.61 3.16
N GLU A 33 1.08 -12.41 3.54
CA GLU A 33 -0.04 -12.28 2.60
C GLU A 33 0.16 -11.09 1.65
N PHE A 34 0.53 -9.95 2.18
CA PHE A 34 0.78 -8.73 1.41
C PHE A 34 1.89 -8.95 0.38
N SER A 35 3.03 -9.48 0.83
CA SER A 35 4.17 -9.79 -0.03
C SER A 35 3.81 -10.79 -1.13
N THR A 36 3.09 -11.85 -0.78
CA THR A 36 2.67 -12.89 -1.72
C THR A 36 1.78 -12.29 -2.82
N HIS A 37 0.80 -11.46 -2.43
CA HIS A 37 -0.09 -10.82 -3.40
C HIS A 37 0.64 -9.82 -4.29
N LEU A 38 1.55 -9.02 -3.72
CA LEU A 38 2.35 -8.08 -4.53
C LEU A 38 3.21 -8.81 -5.55
N ASN A 39 3.83 -9.91 -5.17
CA ASN A 39 4.62 -10.70 -6.11
C ASN A 39 3.78 -11.31 -7.23
N LYS A 40 2.55 -11.73 -6.94
CA LYS A 40 1.60 -12.18 -7.96
C LYS A 40 1.22 -11.06 -8.93
N LEU A 41 0.98 -9.85 -8.40
CA LEU A 41 0.67 -8.69 -9.23
C LEU A 41 1.84 -8.35 -10.16
N VAL A 42 3.05 -8.36 -9.64
CA VAL A 42 4.27 -8.13 -10.43
C VAL A 42 4.40 -9.18 -11.53
N ALA A 43 4.20 -10.46 -11.22
CA ALA A 43 4.24 -11.54 -12.21
C ALA A 43 3.16 -11.36 -13.28
N GLY A 44 2.01 -10.77 -12.92
CA GLY A 44 0.91 -10.44 -13.82
C GLY A 44 1.07 -9.12 -14.57
N LYS A 45 2.28 -8.51 -14.53
CA LYS A 45 2.62 -7.26 -15.24
C LYS A 45 2.00 -5.99 -14.63
N VAL A 46 1.57 -6.02 -13.38
CA VAL A 46 1.16 -4.82 -12.66
C VAL A 46 2.42 -4.00 -12.35
N LYS A 47 2.40 -2.73 -12.71
CA LYS A 47 3.51 -1.80 -12.51
C LYS A 47 3.26 -0.80 -11.40
N HIS A 48 2.00 -0.46 -11.14
CA HIS A 48 1.64 0.59 -10.20
C HIS A 48 0.59 0.09 -9.22
N VAL A 49 0.88 0.24 -7.94
CA VAL A 49 -0.04 -0.14 -6.86
C VAL A 49 -0.35 1.10 -6.03
N VAL A 50 -1.64 1.32 -5.77
CA VAL A 50 -2.11 2.32 -4.82
C VAL A 50 -2.54 1.59 -3.55
N ALA A 51 -1.95 1.95 -2.42
CA ALA A 51 -2.33 1.43 -1.12
C ALA A 51 -3.26 2.43 -0.43
N ASP A 52 -4.53 2.05 -0.29
CA ASP A 52 -5.54 2.86 0.40
C ASP A 52 -5.49 2.55 1.88
N LEU A 53 -5.11 3.54 2.68
CA LEU A 53 -4.93 3.40 4.12
C LEU A 53 -6.09 3.98 4.93
N SER A 54 -7.16 4.44 4.27
CA SER A 54 -8.27 5.15 4.94
C SER A 54 -8.97 4.34 6.02
N ALA A 55 -8.98 3.02 5.92
CA ALA A 55 -9.66 2.13 6.85
C ALA A 55 -8.74 1.54 7.93
N ILE A 56 -7.49 1.96 7.99
CA ILE A 56 -6.57 1.53 9.05
C ILE A 56 -6.95 2.23 10.34
N THR A 57 -7.13 1.45 11.42
CA THR A 57 -7.42 1.98 12.75
C THR A 57 -6.20 1.97 13.66
N LEU A 58 -5.25 1.07 13.43
CA LEU A 58 -4.03 0.96 14.20
C LEU A 58 -2.91 0.41 13.32
N ILE A 59 -1.70 0.96 13.47
CA ILE A 59 -0.50 0.41 12.85
C ILE A 59 0.64 0.44 13.87
N ASN A 60 1.44 -0.63 13.91
CA ASN A 60 2.64 -0.69 14.74
C ASN A 60 3.90 -0.72 13.85
N SER A 61 5.07 -0.83 14.47
CA SER A 61 6.36 -0.86 13.75
C SER A 61 6.45 -2.00 12.74
N SER A 62 5.92 -3.17 13.10
CA SER A 62 5.92 -4.33 12.18
C SER A 62 4.98 -4.10 11.00
N GLY A 63 3.82 -3.48 11.24
CA GLY A 63 2.90 -3.10 10.16
C GLY A 63 3.51 -2.05 9.25
N LEU A 64 4.22 -1.08 9.82
CA LEU A 64 4.93 -0.09 9.04
C LEU A 64 6.02 -0.73 8.18
N GLY A 65 6.76 -1.69 8.75
CA GLY A 65 7.75 -2.48 8.01
C GLY A 65 7.15 -3.23 6.84
N MET A 66 5.92 -3.72 6.99
CA MET A 66 5.17 -4.36 5.91
C MET A 66 4.94 -3.39 4.74
N LEU A 67 4.55 -2.15 5.03
CA LEU A 67 4.36 -1.12 3.99
C LEU A 67 5.67 -0.79 3.28
N VAL A 68 6.76 -0.65 4.04
CA VAL A 68 8.09 -0.40 3.48
C VAL A 68 8.52 -1.57 2.60
N GLY A 69 8.28 -2.80 3.04
CA GLY A 69 8.56 -4.00 2.25
C GLY A 69 7.82 -4.03 0.94
N GLY A 70 6.56 -3.63 0.94
CA GLY A 70 5.75 -3.52 -0.28
C GLY A 70 6.31 -2.50 -1.25
N LEU A 71 6.68 -1.32 -0.75
CA LEU A 71 7.30 -0.29 -1.57
C LEU A 71 8.59 -0.79 -2.21
N THR A 72 9.43 -1.48 -1.43
CA THR A 72 10.67 -2.07 -1.91
C THR A 72 10.41 -3.10 -3.01
N THR A 73 9.44 -3.98 -2.81
CA THR A 73 9.06 -4.99 -3.81
C THR A 73 8.69 -4.34 -5.14
N MET A 74 7.84 -3.32 -5.09
CA MET A 74 7.41 -2.63 -6.31
C MET A 74 8.56 -1.90 -7.00
N ARG A 75 9.41 -1.21 -6.24
CA ARG A 75 10.57 -0.50 -6.78
C ARG A 75 11.57 -1.45 -7.44
N LYS A 76 11.84 -2.59 -6.84
CA LYS A 76 12.75 -3.61 -7.41
C LYS A 76 12.19 -4.19 -8.71
N ALA A 77 10.88 -4.23 -8.85
CA ALA A 77 10.23 -4.71 -10.07
C ALA A 77 10.13 -3.62 -11.15
N GLY A 78 10.68 -2.43 -10.91
CA GLY A 78 10.61 -1.31 -11.84
C GLY A 78 9.26 -0.58 -11.81
N GLY A 79 8.45 -0.82 -10.78
CA GLY A 79 7.14 -0.20 -10.62
C GLY A 79 7.11 0.85 -9.52
N THR A 80 5.90 1.22 -9.13
CA THR A 80 5.68 2.22 -8.08
C THR A 80 4.62 1.75 -7.09
N MET A 81 4.67 2.29 -5.87
CA MET A 81 3.61 2.16 -4.90
C MET A 81 3.32 3.54 -4.30
N ARG A 82 2.06 3.95 -4.35
CA ARG A 82 1.59 5.20 -3.75
C ARG A 82 0.69 4.89 -2.58
N PHE A 83 0.78 5.71 -1.53
CA PHE A 83 -0.03 5.56 -0.32
C PHE A 83 -1.07 6.68 -0.32
N ALA A 84 -2.34 6.31 -0.15
CA ALA A 84 -3.44 7.25 -0.30
C ALA A 84 -4.32 7.28 0.96
N ALA A 85 -4.93 8.44 1.22
CA ALA A 85 -5.91 8.63 2.29
C ALA A 85 -5.40 8.22 3.66
N ILE A 86 -4.19 8.66 4.02
CA ILE A 86 -3.51 8.24 5.24
C ILE A 86 -4.18 8.87 6.47
N PRO A 87 -4.68 8.08 7.44
CA PRO A 87 -5.24 8.62 8.68
C PRO A 87 -4.19 9.40 9.49
N ALA A 88 -4.65 10.36 10.29
CA ALA A 88 -3.77 11.24 11.07
C ALA A 88 -2.81 10.46 11.99
N ASN A 89 -3.28 9.40 12.64
CA ASN A 89 -2.44 8.59 13.52
C ASN A 89 -1.33 7.85 12.77
N VAL A 90 -1.63 7.40 11.55
CA VAL A 90 -0.64 6.74 10.69
C VAL A 90 0.35 7.78 10.16
N MET A 91 -0.15 8.92 9.70
CA MET A 91 0.71 10.01 9.22
C MET A 91 1.67 10.48 10.32
N ASN A 92 1.19 10.57 11.55
CA ASN A 92 2.02 10.95 12.71
C ASN A 92 3.18 9.95 12.90
N LEU A 93 2.91 8.65 12.80
CA LEU A 93 3.95 7.63 12.88
C LEU A 93 4.96 7.76 11.72
N LEU A 94 4.48 8.03 10.51
CA LEU A 94 5.36 8.26 9.37
C LEU A 94 6.28 9.46 9.59
N GLU A 95 5.75 10.55 10.14
CA GLU A 95 6.53 11.76 10.43
C GLU A 95 7.60 11.49 11.50
N ILE A 96 7.23 10.81 12.59
CA ILE A 96 8.16 10.47 13.67
C ILE A 96 9.32 9.60 13.15
N THR A 97 9.03 8.68 12.25
CA THR A 97 10.04 7.77 11.67
C THR A 97 10.70 8.36 10.42
N ARG A 98 10.27 9.54 9.98
CA ARG A 98 10.71 10.22 8.75
C ARG A 98 10.42 9.45 7.46
N LEU A 99 9.53 8.48 7.50
CA LEU A 99 9.12 7.72 6.32
C LEU A 99 8.18 8.51 5.41
N ASN A 100 7.59 9.60 5.92
CA ASN A 100 6.79 10.50 5.09
C ASN A 100 7.59 11.12 3.92
N THR A 101 8.91 11.16 4.02
CA THR A 101 9.77 11.64 2.93
C THR A 101 10.12 10.55 1.92
N VAL A 102 9.94 9.28 2.29
CA VAL A 102 10.25 8.11 1.45
C VAL A 102 9.02 7.65 0.66
N PHE A 103 7.83 7.79 1.24
CA PHE A 103 6.58 7.35 0.64
C PHE A 103 6.05 8.39 -0.33
N ASP A 104 5.56 7.94 -1.48
CA ASP A 104 4.75 8.77 -2.39
C ASP A 104 3.33 8.81 -1.84
N ILE A 105 2.91 9.98 -1.35
CA ILE A 105 1.66 10.16 -0.62
C ILE A 105 0.68 10.96 -1.46
N SER A 106 -0.58 10.53 -1.46
CA SER A 106 -1.69 11.22 -2.11
C SER A 106 -2.85 11.36 -1.14
N ASP A 107 -3.66 12.41 -1.32
CA ASP A 107 -4.79 12.69 -0.41
C ASP A 107 -5.89 11.64 -0.50
N SER A 108 -6.06 11.03 -1.68
CA SER A 108 -7.10 10.04 -1.93
C SER A 108 -6.62 9.02 -2.96
N THR A 109 -7.32 7.89 -3.02
CA THR A 109 -7.09 6.89 -4.05
C THR A 109 -7.29 7.50 -5.44
N GLU A 110 -8.31 8.32 -5.60
CA GLU A 110 -8.59 9.00 -6.87
C GLU A 110 -7.42 9.88 -7.32
N SER A 111 -6.88 10.72 -6.41
CA SER A 111 -5.75 11.58 -6.76
C SER A 111 -4.48 10.78 -7.04
N ALA A 112 -4.28 9.66 -6.34
CA ALA A 112 -3.16 8.75 -6.60
C ALA A 112 -3.26 8.14 -8.00
N LEU A 113 -4.44 7.67 -8.37
CA LEU A 113 -4.68 7.09 -9.70
C LEU A 113 -4.48 8.11 -10.82
N LYS A 114 -4.89 9.34 -10.63
CA LYS A 114 -4.68 10.42 -11.60
C LYS A 114 -3.21 10.67 -11.91
N LYS A 115 -2.32 10.46 -10.96
CA LYS A 115 -0.88 10.63 -11.15
C LYS A 115 -0.25 9.48 -11.93
N ILE A 116 -0.91 8.34 -11.98
CA ILE A 116 -0.44 7.12 -12.65
C ILE A 116 -1.01 7.00 -14.06
N LEU A 117 -2.29 7.32 -14.20
CA LEU A 117 -3.04 7.14 -15.47
C LEU A 117 -2.84 8.24 -16.50
#